data_9e999ef82ee7a02a311c2899886b681c
#
_entry.id   9e999ef82ee7a02a311c2899886b681c
#
_cell.length_a   1.000
_cell.length_b   1.000
_cell.length_c   1.000
_cell.angle_alpha   90.00
_cell.angle_beta   90.00
_cell.angle_gamma   90.00
#
_symmetry.space_group_name_H-M   'P 1'
#
loop_
_entity.id
_entity.type
_entity.pdbx_description
1 polymer ?
#
loop_
_entity_poly.entity_id
_entity_poly.type
_entity_poly.pdbx_seq_one_letter_code
_entity_poly.pdbx_strand_id
1 'polypeptide(L)'
;MSTDAINGEVIASGQQWRMIDLRGVDWSAEGRTTAGIRVTPETALQASAFLACVRVISESCASLPLHLYERAADGGKIRAEGNPLYRLLHQQPNPWQTGLEFREQLTALYLMYGQSFAEIRPGARGAVSELWPLHPSRMTVERLENGRLRYKYREPDGFTETVYTQEQIFHLRFLTLDGINGIVPTQICRDAIALARALEQHGSAFFGNGARPGVILESANPIPDEAREKLREAWERMHRGSDRAFRTAVLPQGVTAKELSGSNEAAQYLETRQYQVIEICRVFRVPPHMIQDLTRSTYSNIEVQGTEFVQHCLLPHLRRWEAAISRDLIADDERYFAEHNVAGLLRGDSAAQSAFITAMLDRGVYDIDEARAYLGMPPLPAGAGKLRLVPLNMQSVDAAIAGPPEPQPAPALPAPADDSPEDDDEDDQAETEGQSDGT
;
A
#
# COMPACT_ATOMS: atom_id res chain seq x y z
N MET A 1 16.94 6.23 50.24
CA MET A 1 17.38 4.95 49.79
C MET A 1 17.22 4.97 48.28
N SER A 2 18.32 4.89 47.60
CA SER A 2 18.58 5.12 46.20
C SER A 2 17.86 4.11 45.32
N THR A 3 17.14 4.57 44.30
CA THR A 3 16.58 3.75 43.20
C THR A 3 17.51 3.84 42.01
N ASP A 4 18.73 3.32 42.19
CA ASP A 4 19.64 3.00 41.11
C ASP A 4 19.55 1.51 40.84
N ALA A 5 18.84 1.13 39.84
CA ALA A 5 19.02 -0.12 39.09
C ALA A 5 18.01 -0.21 37.95
N ILE A 6 18.46 0.00 36.75
CA ILE A 6 18.23 -0.89 35.60
C ILE A 6 19.12 -0.37 34.47
N ASN A 7 20.42 -0.60 34.59
CA ASN A 7 21.27 -0.77 33.43
C ASN A 7 21.40 -2.26 33.17
N GLY A 8 20.54 -2.77 32.26
CA GLY A 8 20.63 -4.14 31.79
C GLY A 8 21.79 -4.31 30.83
N GLU A 9 22.99 -4.56 31.36
CA GLU A 9 24.09 -5.07 30.55
C GLU A 9 23.88 -6.56 30.28
N VAL A 10 23.62 -6.91 29.03
CA VAL A 10 23.67 -8.30 28.58
C VAL A 10 25.07 -8.56 28.02
N ILE A 11 25.89 -9.22 28.80
CA ILE A 11 27.21 -9.72 28.37
C ILE A 11 26.99 -11.11 27.74
N ALA A 12 27.03 -11.19 26.42
CA ALA A 12 27.24 -12.44 25.71
C ALA A 12 28.40 -12.24 24.72
N SER A 13 29.48 -13.02 24.91
CA SER A 13 30.63 -13.13 24.01
C SER A 13 31.42 -11.85 23.73
N GLY A 14 31.83 -11.09 24.79
CA GLY A 14 32.89 -10.09 24.67
C GLY A 14 32.61 -8.86 23.82
N GLN A 15 31.42 -8.70 23.26
CA GLN A 15 30.99 -7.47 22.58
C GLN A 15 29.80 -6.88 23.33
N GLN A 16 30.05 -5.70 23.91
CA GLN A 16 28.99 -4.85 24.47
C GLN A 16 28.14 -4.26 23.31
N TRP A 17 26.96 -4.82 23.08
CA TRP A 17 25.96 -4.16 22.26
C TRP A 17 25.30 -3.05 23.09
N ARG A 18 25.73 -1.79 22.89
CA ARG A 18 24.96 -0.66 23.40
C ARG A 18 23.66 -0.58 22.62
N MET A 19 22.55 -0.91 23.27
CA MET A 19 21.25 -0.51 22.75
C MET A 19 21.22 1.01 22.60
N ILE A 20 20.76 1.49 21.46
CA ILE A 20 20.54 2.94 21.25
C ILE A 20 19.57 3.38 22.34
N ASP A 21 20.05 4.20 23.27
CA ASP A 21 19.20 4.75 24.32
C ASP A 21 18.29 5.84 23.72
N LEU A 22 17.07 5.45 23.39
CA LEU A 22 16.04 6.35 22.87
C LEU A 22 15.29 7.08 24.00
N ARG A 23 15.77 7.00 25.27
CA ARG A 23 15.14 7.66 26.44
C ARG A 23 15.08 9.18 26.33
N GLY A 24 15.89 9.79 25.46
CA GLY A 24 15.84 11.23 25.17
C GLY A 24 14.74 11.62 24.18
N VAL A 25 14.11 10.65 23.50
CA VAL A 25 12.98 10.90 22.62
C VAL A 25 11.71 10.56 23.41
N ASP A 26 11.00 11.58 23.84
CA ASP A 26 9.71 11.39 24.50
C ASP A 26 8.68 10.86 23.49
N TRP A 27 8.58 9.54 23.42
CA TRP A 27 7.58 8.82 22.63
C TRP A 27 6.23 8.72 23.36
N SER A 28 6.08 9.35 24.54
CA SER A 28 4.82 9.32 25.26
C SER A 28 3.75 10.07 24.47
N ALA A 29 2.58 9.47 24.33
CA ALA A 29 1.41 10.06 23.67
C ALA A 29 0.87 11.31 24.39
N GLU A 30 1.47 11.71 25.51
CA GLU A 30 0.99 12.80 26.38
C GLU A 30 1.63 14.16 26.07
N GLY A 31 2.62 14.23 25.18
CA GLY A 31 3.31 15.48 24.84
C GLY A 31 2.35 16.51 24.21
N ARG A 32 2.28 17.69 24.80
CA ARG A 32 1.66 18.86 24.17
C ARG A 32 2.50 19.25 22.96
N THR A 33 1.84 19.49 21.83
CA THR A 33 2.51 20.01 20.63
C THR A 33 2.83 21.49 20.77
N THR A 34 3.70 22.01 19.92
CA THR A 34 4.01 23.45 19.85
C THR A 34 2.76 24.29 19.56
N ALA A 35 1.77 23.74 18.85
CA ALA A 35 0.46 24.37 18.61
C ALA A 35 -0.52 24.24 19.78
N GLY A 36 -0.13 23.64 20.92
CA GLY A 36 -0.99 23.44 22.09
C GLY A 36 -2.09 22.41 21.95
N ILE A 37 -2.16 21.71 20.82
CA ILE A 37 -3.19 20.69 20.52
C ILE A 37 -2.64 19.32 20.91
N ARG A 38 -3.42 18.55 21.66
CA ARG A 38 -3.08 17.15 21.96
C ARG A 38 -3.36 16.27 20.74
N VAL A 39 -2.33 15.53 20.28
CA VAL A 39 -2.44 14.58 19.18
C VAL A 39 -2.26 13.16 19.71
N THR A 40 -3.29 12.34 19.56
CA THR A 40 -3.28 10.89 19.77
C THR A 40 -3.52 10.20 18.42
N PRO A 41 -3.27 8.89 18.29
CA PRO A 41 -3.60 8.18 17.05
C PRO A 41 -5.07 8.36 16.62
N GLU A 42 -6.01 8.39 17.55
CA GLU A 42 -7.44 8.59 17.28
C GLU A 42 -7.73 10.04 16.84
N THR A 43 -7.16 11.02 17.54
CA THR A 43 -7.39 12.43 17.19
C THR A 43 -6.66 12.84 15.91
N ALA A 44 -5.61 12.12 15.51
CA ALA A 44 -4.91 12.32 14.25
C ALA A 44 -5.81 12.04 13.04
N LEU A 45 -6.77 11.12 13.15
CA LEU A 45 -7.75 10.82 12.11
C LEU A 45 -8.66 12.01 11.78
N GLN A 46 -8.74 13.02 12.66
CA GLN A 46 -9.48 14.26 12.37
C GLN A 46 -8.75 15.16 11.37
N ALA A 47 -7.45 14.97 11.15
CA ALA A 47 -6.72 15.61 10.08
C ALA A 47 -6.97 14.84 8.77
N SER A 48 -7.66 15.46 7.82
CA SER A 48 -8.11 14.83 6.57
C SER A 48 -6.97 14.20 5.77
N ALA A 49 -5.82 14.86 5.68
CA ALA A 49 -4.63 14.34 4.99
C ALA A 49 -4.06 13.09 5.66
N PHE A 50 -4.05 13.04 7.00
CA PHE A 50 -3.59 11.86 7.75
C PHE A 50 -4.52 10.67 7.52
N LEU A 51 -5.83 10.87 7.66
CA LEU A 51 -6.82 9.84 7.39
C LEU A 51 -6.71 9.33 5.93
N ALA A 52 -6.56 10.23 4.96
CA ALA A 52 -6.43 9.88 3.56
C ALA A 52 -5.19 9.02 3.30
N CYS A 53 -4.02 9.35 3.88
CA CYS A 53 -2.81 8.54 3.76
C CYS A 53 -2.98 7.14 4.37
N VAL A 54 -3.56 7.05 5.58
CA VAL A 54 -3.83 5.76 6.23
C VAL A 54 -4.78 4.91 5.38
N ARG A 55 -5.85 5.50 4.86
CA ARG A 55 -6.82 4.80 3.99
C ARG A 55 -6.19 4.31 2.70
N VAL A 56 -5.48 5.17 1.97
CA VAL A 56 -4.86 4.80 0.69
C VAL A 56 -3.93 3.59 0.86
N ILE A 57 -3.11 3.57 1.91
CA ILE A 57 -2.19 2.46 2.14
C ILE A 57 -2.95 1.21 2.61
N SER A 58 -3.86 1.33 3.59
CA SER A 58 -4.56 0.17 4.16
C SER A 58 -5.50 -0.49 3.15
N GLU A 59 -6.29 0.31 2.42
CA GLU A 59 -7.18 -0.16 1.35
C GLU A 59 -6.39 -0.80 0.19
N SER A 60 -5.26 -0.20 -0.21
CA SER A 60 -4.40 -0.77 -1.26
C SER A 60 -3.76 -2.10 -0.84
N CYS A 61 -3.24 -2.19 0.39
CA CYS A 61 -2.69 -3.44 0.92
C CYS A 61 -3.75 -4.53 1.03
N ALA A 62 -4.96 -4.18 1.51
CA ALA A 62 -6.04 -5.12 1.73
C ALA A 62 -6.67 -5.63 0.44
N SER A 63 -6.76 -4.78 -0.59
CA SER A 63 -7.37 -5.12 -1.88
C SER A 63 -6.54 -6.12 -2.70
N LEU A 64 -5.24 -6.21 -2.44
CA LEU A 64 -4.37 -7.16 -3.12
C LEU A 64 -4.62 -8.59 -2.64
N PRO A 65 -4.80 -9.54 -3.57
CA PRO A 65 -4.93 -10.94 -3.20
C PRO A 65 -3.66 -11.45 -2.51
N LEU A 66 -3.80 -11.96 -1.30
CA LEU A 66 -2.75 -12.63 -0.54
C LEU A 66 -2.97 -14.14 -0.64
N HIS A 67 -2.00 -14.85 -1.21
CA HIS A 67 -2.06 -16.29 -1.39
C HIS A 67 -0.95 -16.97 -0.60
N LEU A 68 -1.26 -18.17 -0.10
CA LEU A 68 -0.28 -19.10 0.42
C LEU A 68 0.17 -20.00 -0.74
N TYR A 69 1.48 -20.11 -0.92
CA TYR A 69 2.10 -20.95 -1.93
C TYR A 69 2.94 -22.06 -1.29
N GLU A 70 3.00 -23.19 -1.97
CA GLU A 70 3.94 -24.28 -1.73
C GLU A 70 5.05 -24.20 -2.77
N ARG A 71 6.31 -24.35 -2.33
CA ARG A 71 7.47 -24.41 -3.23
C ARG A 71 7.46 -25.76 -3.94
N ALA A 72 7.40 -25.77 -5.24
CA ALA A 72 7.50 -26.98 -6.04
C ALA A 72 8.97 -27.44 -6.17
N ALA A 73 9.18 -28.73 -6.35
CA ALA A 73 10.51 -29.33 -6.46
C ALA A 73 11.31 -28.82 -7.69
N ASP A 74 10.62 -28.32 -8.70
CA ASP A 74 11.19 -27.74 -9.92
C ASP A 74 11.54 -26.25 -9.81
N GLY A 75 11.42 -25.67 -8.61
CA GLY A 75 11.63 -24.24 -8.34
C GLY A 75 10.41 -23.34 -8.63
N GLY A 76 9.30 -23.93 -9.08
CA GLY A 76 8.02 -23.24 -9.25
C GLY A 76 7.29 -22.99 -7.94
N LYS A 77 6.09 -22.39 -8.03
CA LYS A 77 5.18 -22.18 -6.90
C LYS A 77 3.76 -22.65 -7.24
N ILE A 78 3.13 -23.35 -6.32
CA ILE A 78 1.77 -23.87 -6.45
C ILE A 78 0.92 -23.27 -5.33
N ARG A 79 -0.32 -22.88 -5.62
CA ARG A 79 -1.23 -22.37 -4.58
C ARG A 79 -1.58 -23.50 -3.61
N ALA A 80 -1.35 -23.28 -2.32
CA ALA A 80 -1.60 -24.25 -1.26
C ALA A 80 -3.05 -24.14 -0.74
N GLU A 81 -4.04 -24.27 -1.64
CA GLU A 81 -5.47 -24.10 -1.31
C GLU A 81 -6.00 -25.11 -0.30
N GLY A 82 -5.38 -26.29 -0.22
CA GLY A 82 -5.69 -27.32 0.76
C GLY A 82 -5.16 -27.06 2.17
N ASN A 83 -4.30 -26.04 2.35
CA ASN A 83 -3.78 -25.66 3.66
C ASN A 83 -4.81 -24.82 4.43
N PRO A 84 -5.14 -25.12 5.69
CA PRO A 84 -6.08 -24.33 6.50
C PRO A 84 -5.71 -22.84 6.57
N LEU A 85 -4.42 -22.49 6.60
CA LEU A 85 -3.92 -21.12 6.64
C LEU A 85 -4.29 -20.33 5.36
N TYR A 86 -4.43 -21.01 4.21
CA TYR A 86 -4.86 -20.36 2.98
C TYR A 86 -6.23 -19.67 3.14
N ARG A 87 -7.19 -20.40 3.70
CA ARG A 87 -8.54 -19.87 3.96
C ARG A 87 -8.53 -18.69 4.93
N LEU A 88 -7.73 -18.77 6.00
CA LEU A 88 -7.60 -17.70 6.99
C LEU A 88 -7.03 -16.42 6.39
N LEU A 89 -5.96 -16.52 5.61
CA LEU A 89 -5.31 -15.35 5.02
C LEU A 89 -6.11 -14.75 3.89
N HIS A 90 -6.76 -15.60 3.07
CA HIS A 90 -7.42 -15.18 1.84
C HIS A 90 -8.90 -14.83 2.01
N GLN A 91 -9.63 -15.61 2.81
CA GLN A 91 -11.09 -15.50 2.90
C GLN A 91 -11.58 -14.94 4.23
N GLN A 92 -11.36 -15.66 5.33
CA GLN A 92 -12.01 -15.39 6.60
C GLN A 92 -11.11 -15.74 7.79
N PRO A 93 -10.47 -14.74 8.42
CA PRO A 93 -9.58 -14.94 9.57
C PRO A 93 -10.33 -15.21 10.89
N ASN A 94 -11.57 -14.72 11.02
CA ASN A 94 -12.42 -14.88 12.21
C ASN A 94 -13.92 -14.84 11.82
N PRO A 95 -14.86 -15.14 12.75
CA PRO A 95 -16.27 -15.28 12.39
C PRO A 95 -16.97 -14.02 11.86
N TRP A 96 -16.42 -12.81 12.10
CA TRP A 96 -17.07 -11.53 11.74
C TRP A 96 -16.31 -10.69 10.72
N GLN A 97 -15.11 -11.08 10.29
CA GLN A 97 -14.31 -10.33 9.33
C GLN A 97 -13.97 -11.16 8.10
N THR A 98 -13.99 -10.51 6.96
CA THR A 98 -13.37 -11.00 5.73
C THR A 98 -11.85 -10.82 5.79
N GLY A 99 -11.12 -11.55 4.95
CA GLY A 99 -9.67 -11.38 4.83
C GLY A 99 -9.27 -9.95 4.42
N LEU A 100 -10.11 -9.25 3.65
CA LEU A 100 -9.90 -7.86 3.28
C LEU A 100 -10.01 -6.95 4.51
N GLU A 101 -11.12 -7.00 5.24
CA GLU A 101 -11.37 -6.15 6.42
C GLU A 101 -10.31 -6.35 7.50
N PHE A 102 -9.86 -7.57 7.71
CA PHE A 102 -8.80 -7.88 8.67
C PHE A 102 -7.46 -7.25 8.26
N ARG A 103 -7.06 -7.41 6.99
CA ARG A 103 -5.80 -6.81 6.50
C ARG A 103 -5.86 -5.29 6.51
N GLU A 104 -6.99 -4.71 6.13
CA GLU A 104 -7.21 -3.26 6.19
C GLU A 104 -7.09 -2.75 7.63
N GLN A 105 -7.80 -3.36 8.58
CA GLN A 105 -7.76 -2.98 9.99
C GLN A 105 -6.36 -3.07 10.57
N LEU A 106 -5.67 -4.20 10.42
CA LEU A 106 -4.33 -4.34 11.00
C LEU A 106 -3.32 -3.40 10.33
N THR A 107 -3.47 -3.13 9.02
CA THR A 107 -2.63 -2.17 8.32
C THR A 107 -2.90 -0.75 8.83
N ALA A 108 -4.14 -0.34 8.97
CA ALA A 108 -4.48 0.96 9.54
C ALA A 108 -3.95 1.12 10.97
N LEU A 109 -4.12 0.10 11.81
CA LEU A 109 -3.62 0.12 13.18
C LEU A 109 -2.10 0.27 13.25
N TYR A 110 -1.33 -0.48 12.45
CA TYR A 110 0.13 -0.32 12.52
C TYR A 110 0.63 0.99 11.91
N LEU A 111 -0.09 1.59 10.96
CA LEU A 111 0.20 2.93 10.45
C LEU A 111 -0.07 4.02 11.48
N MET A 112 -1.02 3.80 12.39
CA MET A 112 -1.38 4.74 13.45
C MET A 112 -0.50 4.59 14.69
N TYR A 113 -0.31 3.35 15.15
CA TYR A 113 0.35 3.01 16.42
C TYR A 113 1.76 2.46 16.27
N GLY A 114 2.28 2.33 15.02
CA GLY A 114 3.58 1.73 14.73
C GLY A 114 3.58 0.20 14.77
N GLN A 115 2.52 -0.43 15.28
CA GLN A 115 2.39 -1.89 15.39
C GLN A 115 0.94 -2.30 15.47
N SER A 116 0.63 -3.54 15.05
CA SER A 116 -0.67 -4.14 15.22
C SER A 116 -0.56 -5.61 15.60
N PHE A 117 -1.59 -6.14 16.26
CA PHE A 117 -1.57 -7.44 16.87
C PHE A 117 -2.85 -8.22 16.54
N ALA A 118 -2.70 -9.54 16.44
CA ALA A 118 -3.84 -10.44 16.48
C ALA A 118 -3.49 -11.68 17.33
N GLU A 119 -4.45 -12.14 18.12
CA GLU A 119 -4.35 -13.41 18.85
C GLU A 119 -4.43 -14.57 17.85
N ILE A 120 -3.49 -15.49 17.94
CA ILE A 120 -3.47 -16.73 17.17
C ILE A 120 -4.22 -17.79 17.97
N ARG A 121 -5.41 -18.17 17.51
CA ARG A 121 -6.20 -19.22 18.15
C ARG A 121 -5.92 -20.57 17.53
N PRO A 122 -5.47 -21.55 18.35
CA PRO A 122 -5.20 -22.88 17.84
C PRO A 122 -6.50 -23.64 17.56
N GLY A 123 -6.51 -24.36 16.48
CA GLY A 123 -7.54 -25.33 16.14
C GLY A 123 -7.12 -26.76 16.44
N ALA A 124 -7.72 -27.72 15.73
CA ALA A 124 -7.38 -29.11 15.86
C ALA A 124 -5.92 -29.36 15.42
N ARG A 125 -5.21 -30.17 16.18
CA ARG A 125 -3.80 -30.59 15.93
C ARG A 125 -2.79 -29.41 15.92
N GLY A 126 -3.10 -28.28 16.58
CA GLY A 126 -2.21 -27.12 16.67
C GLY A 126 -2.15 -26.24 15.43
N ALA A 127 -2.93 -26.52 14.40
CA ALA A 127 -3.06 -25.61 13.27
C ALA A 127 -3.75 -24.31 13.70
N VAL A 128 -3.39 -23.21 13.06
CA VAL A 128 -4.06 -21.91 13.28
C VAL A 128 -5.50 -22.02 12.77
N SER A 129 -6.48 -21.72 13.64
CA SER A 129 -7.91 -21.75 13.27
C SER A 129 -8.51 -20.38 13.08
N GLU A 130 -8.07 -19.39 13.86
CA GLU A 130 -8.62 -18.04 13.83
C GLU A 130 -7.54 -17.01 14.19
N LEU A 131 -7.72 -15.78 13.70
CA LEU A 131 -6.90 -14.61 14.02
C LEU A 131 -7.82 -13.49 14.54
N TRP A 132 -7.65 -13.14 15.80
CA TRP A 132 -8.49 -12.12 16.45
C TRP A 132 -7.72 -10.83 16.67
N PRO A 133 -8.12 -9.70 16.05
CA PRO A 133 -7.42 -8.43 16.23
C PRO A 133 -7.44 -7.96 17.67
N LEU A 134 -6.28 -7.52 18.16
CA LEU A 134 -6.10 -6.92 19.47
C LEU A 134 -5.68 -5.45 19.31
N HIS A 135 -6.28 -4.55 20.11
CA HIS A 135 -6.04 -3.12 19.97
C HIS A 135 -4.65 -2.72 20.49
N PRO A 136 -3.78 -2.07 19.69
CA PRO A 136 -2.40 -1.79 20.09
C PRO A 136 -2.25 -0.91 21.34
N SER A 137 -3.18 0.02 21.59
CA SER A 137 -3.11 0.88 22.78
C SER A 137 -3.24 0.13 24.11
N ARG A 138 -3.68 -1.13 24.07
CA ARG A 138 -3.86 -2.01 25.23
C ARG A 138 -2.79 -3.07 25.34
N MET A 139 -1.83 -3.09 24.40
CA MET A 139 -0.79 -4.11 24.33
C MET A 139 0.53 -3.55 24.84
N THR A 140 1.18 -4.25 25.75
CA THR A 140 2.54 -4.00 26.19
C THR A 140 3.43 -5.16 25.78
N VAL A 141 4.53 -4.87 25.10
CA VAL A 141 5.48 -5.89 24.65
C VAL A 141 6.72 -5.82 25.54
N GLU A 142 7.10 -6.94 26.12
CA GLU A 142 8.25 -7.07 27.00
C GLU A 142 9.21 -8.12 26.45
N ARG A 143 10.51 -7.84 26.52
CA ARG A 143 11.56 -8.81 26.23
C ARG A 143 11.97 -9.50 27.52
N LEU A 144 11.90 -10.83 27.54
CA LEU A 144 12.35 -11.65 28.64
C LEU A 144 13.86 -11.85 28.61
N GLU A 145 14.45 -12.28 29.73
CA GLU A 145 15.88 -12.58 29.87
C GLU A 145 16.37 -13.65 28.87
N ASN A 146 15.51 -14.60 28.53
CA ASN A 146 15.79 -15.64 27.53
C ASN A 146 15.70 -15.15 26.07
N GLY A 147 15.48 -13.83 25.84
CA GLY A 147 15.37 -13.20 24.54
C GLY A 147 14.00 -13.31 23.87
N ARG A 148 13.05 -14.07 24.45
CA ARG A 148 11.69 -14.20 23.91
C ARG A 148 10.83 -12.99 24.27
N LEU A 149 9.78 -12.79 23.49
CA LEU A 149 8.81 -11.73 23.74
C LEU A 149 7.64 -12.24 24.58
N ARG A 150 7.17 -11.42 25.48
CA ARG A 150 5.94 -11.58 26.23
C ARG A 150 5.03 -10.41 25.95
N TYR A 151 3.73 -10.71 25.73
CA TYR A 151 2.73 -9.72 25.40
C TYR A 151 1.72 -9.66 26.53
N LYS A 152 1.46 -8.46 27.06
CA LYS A 152 0.47 -8.20 28.10
C LYS A 152 -0.63 -7.37 27.49
N TYR A 153 -1.82 -7.92 27.44
CA TYR A 153 -3.00 -7.27 26.89
C TYR A 153 -3.97 -6.92 28.00
N ARG A 154 -4.32 -5.64 28.10
CA ARG A 154 -5.34 -5.17 29.01
C ARG A 154 -6.71 -5.28 28.35
N GLU A 155 -7.55 -6.12 28.92
CA GLU A 155 -8.89 -6.35 28.38
C GLU A 155 -9.75 -5.05 28.38
N PRO A 156 -10.84 -5.02 27.57
CA PRO A 156 -11.75 -3.88 27.51
C PRO A 156 -12.37 -3.47 28.85
N ASP A 157 -12.47 -4.39 29.80
CA ASP A 157 -12.96 -4.13 31.16
C ASP A 157 -12.03 -3.22 32.00
N GLY A 158 -10.76 -3.07 31.52
CA GLY A 158 -9.75 -2.24 32.17
C GLY A 158 -9.06 -2.86 33.37
N PHE A 159 -9.55 -4.00 33.88
CA PHE A 159 -9.05 -4.66 35.07
C PHE A 159 -8.31 -5.96 34.81
N THR A 160 -8.76 -6.71 33.82
CA THR A 160 -8.17 -8.00 33.45
C THR A 160 -6.96 -7.81 32.54
N GLU A 161 -5.85 -8.45 32.88
CA GLU A 161 -4.65 -8.52 32.04
C GLU A 161 -4.42 -9.96 31.57
N THR A 162 -4.45 -10.15 30.25
CA THR A 162 -4.15 -11.44 29.63
C THR A 162 -2.71 -11.43 29.15
N VAL A 163 -1.95 -12.48 29.50
CA VAL A 163 -0.54 -12.62 29.14
C VAL A 163 -0.42 -13.67 28.04
N TYR A 164 0.18 -13.27 26.92
CA TYR A 164 0.42 -14.14 25.79
C TYR A 164 1.91 -14.40 25.60
N THR A 165 2.22 -15.60 25.12
CA THR A 165 3.57 -15.95 24.64
C THR A 165 3.79 -15.46 23.21
N GLN A 166 5.01 -15.50 22.73
CA GLN A 166 5.38 -15.07 21.39
C GLN A 166 4.63 -15.85 20.30
N GLU A 167 4.36 -17.13 20.52
CA GLU A 167 3.68 -18.02 19.57
C GLU A 167 2.16 -17.79 19.48
N GLN A 168 1.60 -17.07 20.44
CA GLN A 168 0.15 -16.79 20.49
C GLN A 168 -0.23 -15.48 19.86
N ILE A 169 0.74 -14.68 19.41
CA ILE A 169 0.50 -13.34 18.85
C ILE A 169 1.11 -13.22 17.46
N PHE A 170 0.27 -12.90 16.50
CA PHE A 170 0.68 -12.32 15.22
C PHE A 170 1.00 -10.85 15.42
N HIS A 171 2.25 -10.45 15.13
CA HIS A 171 2.74 -9.10 15.40
C HIS A 171 3.26 -8.45 14.13
N LEU A 172 2.50 -7.49 13.59
CA LEU A 172 2.90 -6.66 12.45
C LEU A 172 3.54 -5.36 12.96
N ARG A 173 4.73 -5.00 12.43
CA ARG A 173 5.51 -3.85 12.89
C ARG A 173 5.77 -2.88 11.74
N PHE A 174 5.75 -1.61 12.04
CA PHE A 174 6.24 -0.55 11.15
C PHE A 174 7.78 -0.55 11.14
N LEU A 175 8.42 0.59 10.92
CA LEU A 175 9.86 0.75 11.06
C LEU A 175 10.24 0.58 12.54
N THR A 176 11.23 -0.27 12.83
CA THR A 176 11.71 -0.52 14.19
C THR A 176 13.16 -0.03 14.35
N LEU A 177 13.49 0.51 15.51
CA LEU A 177 14.87 0.84 15.87
C LEU A 177 15.47 -0.14 16.88
N ASP A 178 14.62 -0.75 17.71
CA ASP A 178 14.99 -1.75 18.72
C ASP A 178 14.72 -3.20 18.26
N GLY A 179 14.13 -3.37 17.07
CA GLY A 179 13.71 -4.67 16.54
C GLY A 179 12.45 -5.26 17.19
N ILE A 180 11.86 -4.58 18.18
CA ILE A 180 10.72 -5.05 18.97
C ILE A 180 9.50 -4.17 18.74
N ASN A 181 9.65 -2.86 18.95
CA ASN A 181 8.57 -1.90 18.84
C ASN A 181 8.67 -1.11 17.53
N GLY A 182 7.54 -0.95 16.87
CA GLY A 182 7.45 -0.07 15.70
C GLY A 182 7.43 1.39 16.12
N ILE A 183 8.15 2.25 15.37
CA ILE A 183 8.05 3.70 15.53
C ILE A 183 6.61 4.11 15.22
N VAL A 184 6.04 4.97 16.06
CA VAL A 184 4.66 5.44 15.92
C VAL A 184 4.59 6.60 14.92
N PRO A 185 4.05 6.40 13.70
CA PRO A 185 4.01 7.45 12.66
C PRO A 185 3.26 8.70 13.11
N THR A 186 2.19 8.52 13.91
CA THR A 186 1.42 9.63 14.47
C THR A 186 2.27 10.54 15.38
N GLN A 187 3.25 9.98 16.08
CA GLN A 187 4.17 10.76 16.91
C GLN A 187 5.21 11.50 16.07
N ILE A 188 5.68 10.89 14.97
CA ILE A 188 6.64 11.53 14.06
C ILE A 188 6.02 12.77 13.42
N CYS A 189 4.78 12.66 12.92
CA CYS A 189 4.09 13.78 12.29
C CYS A 189 3.19 14.58 13.24
N ARG A 190 3.39 14.42 14.56
CA ARG A 190 2.55 15.04 15.60
C ARG A 190 2.40 16.55 15.43
N ASP A 191 3.49 17.27 15.23
CA ASP A 191 3.45 18.73 15.09
C ASP A 191 2.83 19.16 13.77
N ALA A 192 3.04 18.42 12.68
CA ALA A 192 2.37 18.66 11.39
C ALA A 192 0.86 18.45 11.49
N ILE A 193 0.42 17.39 12.16
CA ILE A 193 -1.01 17.12 12.42
C ILE A 193 -1.62 18.21 13.32
N ALA A 194 -0.92 18.59 14.39
CA ALA A 194 -1.38 19.64 15.30
C ALA A 194 -1.53 20.98 14.59
N LEU A 195 -0.56 21.34 13.75
CA LEU A 195 -0.61 22.58 12.97
C LEU A 195 -1.75 22.52 11.93
N ALA A 196 -1.94 21.41 11.24
CA ALA A 196 -3.07 21.22 10.31
C ALA A 196 -4.41 21.43 11.01
N ARG A 197 -4.59 20.86 12.21
CA ARG A 197 -5.80 21.05 13.02
C ARG A 197 -5.95 22.48 13.55
N ALA A 198 -4.83 23.11 13.97
CA ALA A 198 -4.85 24.51 14.39
C ALA A 198 -5.30 25.44 13.26
N LEU A 199 -4.81 25.18 12.05
CA LEU A 199 -5.23 25.92 10.85
C LEU A 199 -6.71 25.70 10.54
N GLU A 200 -7.22 24.49 10.65
CA GLU A 200 -8.66 24.21 10.45
C GLU A 200 -9.52 24.94 11.49
N GLN A 201 -9.12 24.93 12.76
CA GLN A 201 -9.81 25.67 13.82
C GLN A 201 -9.76 27.18 13.58
N HIS A 202 -8.59 27.72 13.21
CA HIS A 202 -8.42 29.12 12.88
C HIS A 202 -9.30 29.52 11.68
N GLY A 203 -9.26 28.74 10.60
CA GLY A 203 -10.10 28.97 9.43
C GLY A 203 -11.58 28.93 9.75
N SER A 204 -12.00 27.94 10.54
CA SER A 204 -13.38 27.82 10.99
C SER A 204 -13.83 29.02 11.84
N ALA A 205 -12.98 29.48 12.76
CA ALA A 205 -13.25 30.69 13.56
C ALA A 205 -13.28 31.96 12.69
N PHE A 206 -12.34 32.09 11.75
CA PHE A 206 -12.28 33.22 10.82
C PHE A 206 -13.54 33.31 9.96
N PHE A 207 -13.96 32.24 9.33
CA PHE A 207 -15.19 32.19 8.54
C PHE A 207 -16.45 32.30 9.39
N GLY A 208 -16.45 31.68 10.58
CA GLY A 208 -17.56 31.78 11.54
C GLY A 208 -17.77 33.21 12.06
N ASN A 209 -16.74 34.05 12.06
CA ASN A 209 -16.81 35.46 12.40
C ASN A 209 -17.04 36.38 11.18
N GLY A 210 -17.46 35.82 10.02
CA GLY A 210 -17.80 36.58 8.82
C GLY A 210 -16.59 36.94 7.97
N ALA A 211 -15.45 36.21 8.08
CA ALA A 211 -14.23 36.39 7.31
C ALA A 211 -13.67 37.84 7.36
N ARG A 212 -13.89 38.55 8.45
CA ARG A 212 -13.34 39.90 8.68
C ARG A 212 -12.15 39.83 9.61
N PRO A 213 -11.03 40.44 9.27
CA PRO A 213 -9.97 40.71 10.22
C PRO A 213 -10.50 41.55 11.38
N GLY A 214 -9.83 41.49 12.53
CA GLY A 214 -10.25 42.30 13.67
C GLY A 214 -10.47 43.75 13.31
N VAL A 215 -11.62 44.29 13.68
CA VAL A 215 -11.95 45.71 13.47
C VAL A 215 -11.70 46.46 14.77
N ILE A 216 -10.92 47.50 14.68
CA ILE A 216 -10.76 48.46 15.78
C ILE A 216 -11.77 49.56 15.58
N LEU A 217 -12.59 49.81 16.59
CA LEU A 217 -13.46 50.98 16.64
C LEU A 217 -12.71 52.10 17.37
N GLU A 218 -12.26 53.08 16.62
CA GLU A 218 -11.57 54.26 17.14
C GLU A 218 -12.55 55.39 17.36
N SER A 219 -12.45 56.06 18.49
CA SER A 219 -13.25 57.27 18.77
C SER A 219 -12.32 58.49 19.01
N ALA A 220 -12.63 59.59 18.38
CA ALA A 220 -11.92 60.84 18.58
C ALA A 220 -12.15 61.46 19.96
N ASN A 221 -13.25 61.09 20.65
CA ASN A 221 -13.58 61.54 21.98
C ASN A 221 -13.56 60.42 23.00
N PRO A 222 -13.24 60.68 24.28
CA PRO A 222 -13.34 59.68 25.33
C PRO A 222 -14.76 59.12 25.43
N ILE A 223 -14.89 57.79 25.38
CA ILE A 223 -16.16 57.10 25.55
C ILE A 223 -16.22 56.50 26.95
N PRO A 224 -17.29 56.76 27.74
CA PRO A 224 -17.49 56.07 29.03
C PRO A 224 -17.49 54.55 28.89
N ASP A 225 -17.02 53.84 29.89
CA ASP A 225 -16.86 52.39 29.86
C ASP A 225 -18.15 51.64 29.52
N GLU A 226 -19.28 52.12 30.04
CA GLU A 226 -20.60 51.54 29.75
C GLU A 226 -21.03 51.70 28.29
N ALA A 227 -20.74 52.86 27.71
CA ALA A 227 -21.04 53.13 26.28
C ALA A 227 -20.11 52.34 25.35
N ARG A 228 -18.85 52.13 25.76
CA ARG A 228 -17.89 51.30 25.04
C ARG A 228 -18.34 49.84 24.96
N GLU A 229 -18.84 49.30 26.08
CA GLU A 229 -19.34 47.93 26.13
C GLU A 229 -20.61 47.77 25.30
N LYS A 230 -21.56 48.68 25.36
CA LYS A 230 -22.75 48.68 24.52
C LYS A 230 -22.42 48.77 23.03
N LEU A 231 -21.38 49.52 22.64
CA LEU A 231 -20.94 49.65 21.26
C LEU A 231 -20.30 48.32 20.78
N ARG A 232 -19.50 47.67 21.64
CA ARG A 232 -18.91 46.37 21.37
C ARG A 232 -19.99 45.29 21.18
N GLU A 233 -20.94 45.20 22.09
CA GLU A 233 -22.05 44.23 22.00
C GLU A 233 -22.93 44.49 20.76
N ALA A 234 -23.22 45.72 20.43
CA ALA A 234 -24.00 46.07 19.23
C ALA A 234 -23.25 45.69 17.95
N TRP A 235 -21.93 45.93 17.92
CA TRP A 235 -21.08 45.54 16.80
C TRP A 235 -21.03 44.00 16.65
N GLU A 236 -20.75 43.29 17.72
CA GLU A 236 -20.72 41.80 17.70
C GLU A 236 -22.06 41.23 17.28
N ARG A 237 -23.18 41.73 17.78
CA ARG A 237 -24.54 41.29 17.42
C ARG A 237 -24.86 41.47 15.95
N MET A 238 -24.35 42.52 15.32
CA MET A 238 -24.58 42.81 13.90
C MET A 238 -23.67 42.02 12.97
N HIS A 239 -22.44 41.67 13.39
CA HIS A 239 -21.43 41.15 12.50
C HIS A 239 -20.97 39.71 12.84
N ARG A 240 -21.38 39.14 13.98
CA ARG A 240 -21.01 37.77 14.36
C ARG A 240 -21.90 36.75 13.64
N GLY A 241 -21.25 35.82 12.90
CA GLY A 241 -21.91 34.75 12.15
C GLY A 241 -21.72 34.86 10.64
N SER A 242 -21.58 33.72 9.94
CA SER A 242 -21.37 33.65 8.48
C SER A 242 -22.53 34.25 7.66
N ASP A 243 -23.74 34.17 8.15
CA ASP A 243 -25.00 34.67 7.57
C ASP A 243 -25.18 36.18 7.74
N ARG A 244 -24.34 36.81 8.55
CA ARG A 244 -24.35 38.29 8.79
C ARG A 244 -23.10 38.99 8.22
N ALA A 245 -22.28 38.28 7.52
CA ALA A 245 -21.13 38.82 6.80
C ALA A 245 -21.61 39.89 5.78
N PHE A 246 -20.83 40.95 5.61
CA PHE A 246 -21.10 42.05 4.66
C PHE A 246 -22.31 42.92 4.94
N ARG A 247 -22.91 42.89 6.13
CA ARG A 247 -23.96 43.86 6.50
C ARG A 247 -23.38 45.25 6.72
N THR A 248 -24.11 46.25 6.28
CA THR A 248 -23.73 47.65 6.47
C THR A 248 -23.84 48.02 7.95
N ALA A 249 -22.73 48.53 8.50
CA ALA A 249 -22.72 49.07 9.88
C ALA A 249 -22.93 50.60 9.83
N VAL A 250 -23.78 51.10 10.71
CA VAL A 250 -23.95 52.54 10.97
C VAL A 250 -23.28 52.85 12.31
N LEU A 251 -22.22 53.67 12.24
CA LEU A 251 -21.45 54.05 13.43
C LEU A 251 -21.97 55.36 14.01
N PRO A 252 -21.92 55.54 15.34
CA PRO A 252 -22.20 56.83 15.96
C PRO A 252 -21.22 57.90 15.50
N GLN A 253 -21.63 59.18 15.62
CA GLN A 253 -20.79 60.31 15.24
C GLN A 253 -19.47 60.31 16.04
N GLY A 254 -18.33 60.42 15.35
CA GLY A 254 -17.01 60.44 15.97
C GLY A 254 -16.37 59.06 16.16
N VAL A 255 -17.04 57.95 15.78
CA VAL A 255 -16.47 56.60 15.77
C VAL A 255 -16.13 56.19 14.37
N THR A 256 -14.91 55.73 14.15
CA THR A 256 -14.43 55.16 12.87
C THR A 256 -14.06 53.68 13.03
N ALA A 257 -14.41 52.87 12.04
CA ALA A 257 -13.99 51.48 11.98
C ALA A 257 -12.73 51.39 11.12
N LYS A 258 -11.69 50.83 11.68
CA LYS A 258 -10.43 50.58 11.00
C LYS A 258 -10.19 49.07 10.92
N GLU A 259 -10.16 48.52 9.74
CA GLU A 259 -9.82 47.13 9.52
C GLU A 259 -8.31 46.92 9.73
N LEU A 260 -7.95 45.97 10.56
CA LEU A 260 -6.58 45.46 10.61
C LEU A 260 -6.36 44.69 9.31
N SER A 261 -5.56 45.26 8.39
CA SER A 261 -5.34 44.72 7.05
C SER A 261 -4.77 43.33 7.09
N GLY A 262 -5.54 42.34 6.59
CA GLY A 262 -5.21 40.94 6.54
C GLY A 262 -5.14 40.32 5.14
N SER A 263 -4.94 41.14 4.07
CA SER A 263 -4.95 40.60 2.69
C SER A 263 -3.80 39.59 2.40
N ASN A 264 -2.67 39.70 3.11
CA ASN A 264 -1.54 38.79 2.97
C ASN A 264 -1.68 37.48 3.83
N GLU A 265 -2.45 37.57 4.91
CA GLU A 265 -2.65 36.43 5.84
C GLU A 265 -3.48 35.32 5.22
N ALA A 266 -4.50 35.65 4.41
CA ALA A 266 -5.35 34.66 3.76
C ALA A 266 -4.59 33.82 2.72
N ALA A 267 -3.70 34.45 1.94
CA ALA A 267 -2.87 33.74 0.97
C ALA A 267 -1.85 32.84 1.65
N GLN A 268 -1.18 33.33 2.69
CA GLN A 268 -0.23 32.55 3.49
C GLN A 268 -0.92 31.39 4.23
N TYR A 269 -2.15 31.59 4.70
CA TYR A 269 -2.94 30.53 5.32
C TYR A 269 -3.18 29.38 4.36
N LEU A 270 -3.61 29.64 3.12
CA LEU A 270 -3.85 28.59 2.12
C LEU A 270 -2.57 27.86 1.75
N GLU A 271 -1.47 28.58 1.55
CA GLU A 271 -0.16 28.01 1.24
C GLU A 271 0.35 27.13 2.36
N THR A 272 0.24 27.59 3.62
CA THR A 272 0.63 26.83 4.79
C THR A 272 -0.21 25.56 4.93
N ARG A 273 -1.52 25.63 4.67
CA ARG A 273 -2.41 24.46 4.71
C ARG A 273 -2.01 23.41 3.66
N GLN A 274 -1.69 23.83 2.43
CA GLN A 274 -1.21 22.93 1.38
C GLN A 274 0.13 22.31 1.76
N TYR A 275 1.05 23.07 2.33
CA TYR A 275 2.34 22.55 2.79
C TYR A 275 2.18 21.47 3.86
N GLN A 276 1.24 21.62 4.81
CA GLN A 276 1.00 20.59 5.84
C GLN A 276 0.48 19.27 5.26
N VAL A 277 -0.32 19.31 4.20
CA VAL A 277 -0.75 18.12 3.48
C VAL A 277 0.46 17.37 2.92
N ILE A 278 1.39 18.09 2.28
CA ILE A 278 2.61 17.50 1.71
C ILE A 278 3.52 16.92 2.79
N GLU A 279 3.65 17.58 3.96
CA GLU A 279 4.44 17.07 5.09
C GLU A 279 3.90 15.73 5.60
N ILE A 280 2.59 15.59 5.75
CA ILE A 280 1.96 14.33 6.16
C ILE A 280 2.19 13.26 5.09
N CYS A 281 1.98 13.59 3.82
CA CYS A 281 2.23 12.68 2.69
C CYS A 281 3.67 12.17 2.66
N ARG A 282 4.64 13.01 2.98
CA ARG A 282 6.08 12.67 3.01
C ARG A 282 6.39 11.59 4.04
N VAL A 283 5.80 11.65 5.24
CA VAL A 283 6.00 10.64 6.29
C VAL A 283 5.51 9.26 5.83
N PHE A 284 4.37 9.21 5.12
CA PHE A 284 3.79 7.97 4.62
C PHE A 284 4.28 7.57 3.22
N ARG A 285 5.06 8.42 2.54
CA ARG A 285 5.49 8.24 1.15
C ARG A 285 4.33 8.09 0.17
N VAL A 286 3.19 8.73 0.48
CA VAL A 286 2.01 8.74 -0.40
C VAL A 286 2.13 9.94 -1.33
N PRO A 287 2.08 9.74 -2.65
CA PRO A 287 2.05 10.86 -3.60
C PRO A 287 0.79 11.73 -3.38
N PRO A 288 0.90 13.06 -3.36
CA PRO A 288 -0.23 13.94 -3.06
C PRO A 288 -1.45 13.76 -3.96
N HIS A 289 -1.27 13.37 -5.23
CA HIS A 289 -2.38 13.11 -6.14
C HIS A 289 -3.27 11.93 -5.69
N MET A 290 -2.72 10.96 -4.95
CA MET A 290 -3.48 9.81 -4.41
C MET A 290 -4.48 10.23 -3.33
N ILE A 291 -4.27 11.38 -2.70
CA ILE A 291 -5.19 11.98 -1.73
C ILE A 291 -5.94 13.20 -2.31
N GLN A 292 -6.04 13.27 -3.66
CA GLN A 292 -6.75 14.30 -4.42
C GLN A 292 -6.12 15.71 -4.35
N ASP A 293 -4.84 15.84 -4.01
CA ASP A 293 -4.09 17.09 -4.16
C ASP A 293 -3.40 17.11 -5.54
N LEU A 294 -4.05 17.75 -6.51
CA LEU A 294 -3.61 17.84 -7.90
C LEU A 294 -2.85 19.12 -8.22
N THR A 295 -2.56 19.96 -7.23
CA THR A 295 -2.00 21.31 -7.42
C THR A 295 -0.67 21.34 -8.18
N ARG A 296 0.11 20.27 -8.14
CA ARG A 296 1.42 20.12 -8.81
C ARG A 296 1.50 18.93 -9.75
N SER A 297 0.38 18.32 -10.12
CA SER A 297 0.35 17.09 -10.92
C SER A 297 0.03 17.39 -12.38
N THR A 298 0.84 16.87 -13.31
CA THR A 298 0.55 16.82 -14.75
C THR A 298 0.18 15.38 -15.13
N TYR A 299 -0.59 15.19 -16.20
CA TYR A 299 -1.05 13.84 -16.61
C TYR A 299 0.09 12.84 -16.83
N SER A 300 1.20 13.26 -17.44
CA SER A 300 2.38 12.40 -17.65
C SER A 300 3.09 12.00 -16.35
N ASN A 301 2.99 12.82 -15.31
CA ASN A 301 3.61 12.51 -14.01
C ASN A 301 2.76 11.56 -13.17
N ILE A 302 1.45 11.50 -13.38
CA ILE A 302 0.53 10.67 -12.58
C ILE A 302 0.82 9.17 -12.79
N GLU A 303 1.09 8.73 -14.02
CA GLU A 303 1.43 7.33 -14.31
C GLU A 303 2.74 6.90 -13.65
N VAL A 304 3.77 7.75 -13.79
CA VAL A 304 5.07 7.50 -13.14
C VAL A 304 4.92 7.46 -11.63
N GLN A 305 4.20 8.43 -11.04
CA GLN A 305 3.94 8.49 -9.60
C GLN A 305 3.08 7.30 -9.10
N GLY A 306 2.18 6.76 -9.93
CA GLY A 306 1.45 5.54 -9.63
C GLY A 306 2.39 4.33 -9.48
N THR A 307 3.36 4.19 -10.39
CA THR A 307 4.38 3.14 -10.31
C THR A 307 5.31 3.35 -9.10
N GLU A 308 5.72 4.58 -8.84
CA GLU A 308 6.53 4.94 -7.66
C GLU A 308 5.79 4.64 -6.36
N PHE A 309 4.48 4.90 -6.29
CA PHE A 309 3.66 4.54 -5.13
C PHE A 309 3.71 3.04 -4.87
N VAL A 310 3.55 2.20 -5.91
CA VAL A 310 3.62 0.76 -5.76
C VAL A 310 5.01 0.32 -5.28
N GLN A 311 6.08 0.81 -5.91
CA GLN A 311 7.46 0.37 -5.62
C GLN A 311 7.98 0.88 -4.27
N HIS A 312 7.74 2.15 -3.95
CA HIS A 312 8.40 2.81 -2.82
C HIS A 312 7.51 2.97 -1.59
N CYS A 313 6.19 2.95 -1.75
CA CYS A 313 5.25 3.02 -0.65
C CYS A 313 4.65 1.64 -0.36
N LEU A 314 3.94 1.03 -1.31
CA LEU A 314 3.12 -0.14 -1.06
C LEU A 314 3.94 -1.43 -0.87
N LEU A 315 4.91 -1.70 -1.75
CA LEU A 315 5.70 -2.93 -1.71
C LEU A 315 6.40 -3.17 -0.36
N PRO A 316 7.02 -2.17 0.32
CA PRO A 316 7.55 -2.37 1.65
C PRO A 316 6.52 -2.81 2.70
N HIS A 317 5.27 -2.36 2.59
CA HIS A 317 4.20 -2.78 3.49
C HIS A 317 3.77 -4.22 3.22
N LEU A 318 3.64 -4.60 1.94
CA LEU A 318 3.33 -5.98 1.55
C LEU A 318 4.40 -6.97 2.03
N ARG A 319 5.67 -6.62 1.87
CA ARG A 319 6.80 -7.44 2.34
C ARG A 319 6.82 -7.59 3.87
N ARG A 320 6.40 -6.56 4.63
CA ARG A 320 6.24 -6.69 6.08
C ARG A 320 5.15 -7.68 6.46
N TRP A 321 4.03 -7.67 5.75
CA TRP A 321 2.96 -8.63 5.90
C TRP A 321 3.45 -10.07 5.63
N GLU A 322 4.09 -10.28 4.50
CA GLU A 322 4.63 -11.59 4.09
C GLU A 322 5.64 -12.12 5.09
N ALA A 323 6.57 -11.27 5.52
CA ALA A 323 7.58 -11.63 6.53
C ALA A 323 6.96 -11.93 7.90
N ALA A 324 5.94 -11.18 8.33
CA ALA A 324 5.25 -11.43 9.59
C ALA A 324 4.45 -12.75 9.54
N ILE A 325 3.79 -13.03 8.42
CA ILE A 325 3.06 -14.29 8.20
C ILE A 325 4.05 -15.48 8.24
N SER A 326 5.18 -15.37 7.56
CA SER A 326 6.21 -16.42 7.57
C SER A 326 6.74 -16.67 8.98
N ARG A 327 7.01 -15.62 9.74
CA ARG A 327 7.56 -15.74 11.10
C ARG A 327 6.57 -16.30 12.12
N ASP A 328 5.28 -15.87 12.06
CA ASP A 328 4.33 -16.11 13.15
C ASP A 328 3.29 -17.19 12.84
N LEU A 329 2.98 -17.44 11.57
CA LEU A 329 1.86 -18.31 11.17
C LEU A 329 2.27 -19.56 10.38
N ILE A 330 3.43 -19.53 9.72
CA ILE A 330 3.91 -20.66 8.92
C ILE A 330 4.89 -21.46 9.76
N ALA A 331 4.52 -22.74 10.04
CA ALA A 331 5.36 -23.65 10.81
C ALA A 331 6.49 -24.25 9.96
N ASP A 332 6.30 -24.41 8.66
CA ASP A 332 7.24 -24.97 7.69
C ASP A 332 7.48 -23.92 6.59
N ASP A 333 8.40 -23.00 6.86
CA ASP A 333 8.74 -21.88 5.97
C ASP A 333 9.68 -22.30 4.82
N GLU A 334 10.29 -23.48 4.89
CA GLU A 334 11.00 -24.07 3.77
C GLU A 334 10.04 -24.49 2.66
N ARG A 335 8.88 -25.03 3.03
CA ARG A 335 7.86 -25.54 2.11
C ARG A 335 6.84 -24.48 1.69
N TYR A 336 6.35 -23.67 2.63
CA TYR A 336 5.28 -22.73 2.40
C TYR A 336 5.74 -21.29 2.54
N PHE A 337 5.13 -20.39 1.76
CA PHE A 337 5.30 -18.94 1.89
C PHE A 337 4.05 -18.19 1.46
N ALA A 338 3.84 -17.01 2.04
CA ALA A 338 2.76 -16.13 1.65
C ALA A 338 3.28 -15.03 0.70
N GLU A 339 2.51 -14.71 -0.33
CA GLU A 339 2.88 -13.67 -1.30
C GLU A 339 1.64 -12.93 -1.80
N HIS A 340 1.76 -11.59 -1.87
CA HIS A 340 0.74 -10.75 -2.49
C HIS A 340 0.87 -10.77 -4.01
N ASN A 341 -0.26 -10.89 -4.69
CA ASN A 341 -0.28 -10.75 -6.14
C ASN A 341 -0.37 -9.26 -6.52
N VAL A 342 0.77 -8.65 -6.79
CA VAL A 342 0.87 -7.23 -7.21
C VAL A 342 0.62 -7.02 -8.70
N ALA A 343 0.54 -8.09 -9.50
CA ALA A 343 0.36 -8.01 -10.95
C ALA A 343 -0.90 -7.20 -11.34
N GLY A 344 -1.93 -7.20 -10.48
CA GLY A 344 -3.16 -6.42 -10.69
C GLY A 344 -2.97 -4.89 -10.63
N LEU A 345 -2.02 -4.40 -9.82
CA LEU A 345 -1.74 -2.96 -9.70
C LEU A 345 -0.90 -2.41 -10.86
N LEU A 346 -0.04 -3.25 -11.41
CA LEU A 346 0.78 -2.91 -12.57
C LEU A 346 -0.02 -2.94 -13.90
N ARG A 347 -1.30 -3.33 -13.83
CA ARG A 347 -2.22 -3.42 -14.98
C ARG A 347 -2.73 -2.06 -15.49
N GLY A 348 -2.27 -0.94 -14.95
CA GLY A 348 -2.73 0.41 -15.34
C GLY A 348 -2.46 0.76 -16.82
N ASP A 349 -1.50 0.12 -17.47
CA ASP A 349 -1.23 0.27 -18.90
C ASP A 349 -1.50 -1.06 -19.64
N SER A 350 -2.68 -1.16 -20.26
CA SER A 350 -3.07 -2.32 -21.07
C SER A 350 -2.13 -2.55 -22.25
N ALA A 351 -1.51 -1.50 -22.79
CA ALA A 351 -0.55 -1.59 -23.89
C ALA A 351 0.77 -2.19 -23.39
N ALA A 352 1.33 -1.72 -22.27
CA ALA A 352 2.53 -2.29 -21.68
C ALA A 352 2.33 -3.74 -21.23
N GLN A 353 1.15 -4.06 -20.67
CA GLN A 353 0.82 -5.44 -20.30
C GLN A 353 0.73 -6.35 -21.52
N SER A 354 0.05 -5.92 -22.58
CA SER A 354 -0.03 -6.67 -23.83
C SER A 354 1.37 -6.90 -24.44
N ALA A 355 2.19 -5.86 -24.49
CA ALA A 355 3.57 -5.96 -24.98
C ALA A 355 4.41 -6.92 -24.11
N PHE A 356 4.27 -6.87 -22.78
CA PHE A 356 4.98 -7.77 -21.88
C PHE A 356 4.57 -9.23 -22.10
N ILE A 357 3.26 -9.53 -22.12
CA ILE A 357 2.78 -10.90 -22.33
C ILE A 357 3.20 -11.43 -23.69
N THR A 358 3.06 -10.62 -24.74
CA THR A 358 3.49 -11.00 -26.09
C THR A 358 4.98 -11.30 -26.13
N ALA A 359 5.82 -10.44 -25.52
CA ALA A 359 7.26 -10.67 -25.47
C ALA A 359 7.64 -11.94 -24.67
N MET A 360 6.90 -12.28 -23.60
CA MET A 360 7.15 -13.50 -22.82
C MET A 360 6.73 -14.77 -23.57
N LEU A 361 5.60 -14.72 -24.29
CA LEU A 361 5.14 -15.81 -25.14
C LEU A 361 6.08 -16.01 -26.35
N ASP A 362 6.46 -14.94 -27.05
CA ASP A 362 7.33 -14.98 -28.23
C ASP A 362 8.73 -15.52 -27.91
N ARG A 363 9.21 -15.30 -26.69
CA ARG A 363 10.51 -15.79 -26.22
C ARG A 363 10.46 -17.16 -25.57
N GLY A 364 9.28 -17.81 -25.50
CA GLY A 364 9.11 -19.11 -24.87
C GLY A 364 9.33 -19.12 -23.35
N VAL A 365 9.33 -17.94 -22.70
CA VAL A 365 9.44 -17.83 -21.25
C VAL A 365 8.15 -18.28 -20.59
N TYR A 366 7.00 -17.84 -21.13
CA TYR A 366 5.67 -18.30 -20.70
C TYR A 366 5.08 -19.26 -21.72
N ASP A 367 4.38 -20.27 -21.22
CA ASP A 367 3.42 -21.00 -22.04
C ASP A 367 2.04 -20.27 -22.01
N ILE A 368 1.13 -20.74 -22.86
CA ILE A 368 -0.20 -20.11 -23.00
C ILE A 368 -0.98 -20.20 -21.68
N ASP A 369 -0.88 -21.32 -20.93
CA ASP A 369 -1.59 -21.50 -19.68
C ASP A 369 -1.02 -20.62 -18.56
N GLU A 370 0.31 -20.40 -18.54
CA GLU A 370 0.97 -19.46 -17.63
C GLU A 370 0.53 -18.01 -17.92
N ALA A 371 0.46 -17.62 -19.20
CA ALA A 371 -0.06 -16.31 -19.60
C ALA A 371 -1.55 -16.15 -19.25
N ARG A 372 -2.35 -17.20 -19.43
CA ARG A 372 -3.77 -17.22 -19.01
C ARG A 372 -3.91 -17.11 -17.49
N ALA A 373 -3.09 -17.85 -16.73
CA ALA A 373 -3.07 -17.76 -15.27
C ALA A 373 -2.65 -16.35 -14.79
N TYR A 374 -1.69 -15.73 -15.48
CA TYR A 374 -1.31 -14.33 -15.22
C TYR A 374 -2.49 -13.37 -15.42
N LEU A 375 -3.35 -13.63 -16.42
CA LEU A 375 -4.58 -12.85 -16.69
C LEU A 375 -5.76 -13.25 -15.80
N GLY A 376 -5.61 -14.29 -14.96
CA GLY A 376 -6.69 -14.83 -14.13
C GLY A 376 -7.70 -15.71 -14.90
N MET A 377 -7.32 -16.19 -16.08
CA MET A 377 -8.14 -17.10 -16.90
C MET A 377 -7.84 -18.57 -16.56
N PRO A 378 -8.80 -19.48 -16.65
CA PRO A 378 -8.57 -20.91 -16.45
C PRO A 378 -7.66 -21.47 -17.55
N PRO A 379 -6.88 -22.53 -17.27
CA PRO A 379 -6.04 -23.20 -18.27
C PRO A 379 -6.87 -23.77 -19.42
N LEU A 380 -6.21 -24.03 -20.56
CA LEU A 380 -6.88 -24.66 -21.70
C LEU A 380 -7.16 -26.15 -21.41
N PRO A 381 -8.27 -26.68 -21.97
CA PRO A 381 -8.61 -28.08 -21.77
C PRO A 381 -7.51 -29.02 -22.29
N ALA A 382 -7.36 -30.18 -21.64
CA ALA A 382 -6.44 -31.26 -22.04
C ALA A 382 -4.95 -30.86 -22.10
N GLY A 383 -4.53 -29.77 -21.41
CA GLY A 383 -3.13 -29.34 -21.39
C GLY A 383 -2.67 -28.69 -22.70
N ALA A 384 -3.57 -28.29 -23.58
CA ALA A 384 -3.25 -27.68 -24.87
C ALA A 384 -2.46 -26.35 -24.74
N GLY A 385 -2.53 -25.71 -23.59
CA GLY A 385 -1.82 -24.48 -23.29
C GLY A 385 -0.38 -24.61 -22.80
N LYS A 386 0.11 -25.81 -22.55
CA LYS A 386 1.47 -26.05 -22.06
C LYS A 386 2.56 -26.03 -23.15
N LEU A 387 2.18 -25.64 -24.37
CA LEU A 387 3.08 -25.53 -25.49
C LEU A 387 3.86 -24.21 -25.40
N ARG A 388 5.20 -24.27 -25.36
CA ARG A 388 6.07 -23.12 -25.49
C ARG A 388 6.41 -22.88 -26.96
N LEU A 389 6.10 -21.69 -27.45
CA LEU A 389 6.35 -21.30 -28.82
C LEU A 389 7.60 -20.43 -28.87
N VAL A 390 8.47 -20.72 -29.85
CA VAL A 390 9.66 -19.91 -30.14
C VAL A 390 9.62 -19.57 -31.60
N PRO A 391 9.87 -18.31 -32.01
CA PRO A 391 9.96 -17.93 -33.42
C PRO A 391 11.00 -18.75 -34.16
N LEU A 392 10.68 -19.24 -35.36
CA LEU A 392 11.56 -20.06 -36.17
C LEU A 392 12.86 -19.35 -36.61
N ASN A 393 12.89 -18.03 -36.52
CA ASN A 393 14.07 -17.22 -36.81
C ASN A 393 15.06 -17.10 -35.64
N MET A 394 14.74 -17.69 -34.48
CA MET A 394 15.65 -17.78 -33.34
C MET A 394 16.44 -19.09 -33.39
N GLN A 395 17.76 -18.97 -33.33
CA GLN A 395 18.64 -20.14 -33.16
C GLN A 395 19.45 -19.98 -31.87
N SER A 396 19.92 -21.11 -31.30
CA SER A 396 20.77 -21.05 -30.12
C SER A 396 22.10 -20.36 -30.47
N VAL A 397 22.73 -19.74 -29.47
CA VAL A 397 24.06 -19.13 -29.64
C VAL A 397 25.09 -20.17 -30.15
N ASP A 398 24.98 -21.40 -29.63
CA ASP A 398 25.85 -22.51 -30.05
C ASP A 398 25.64 -22.89 -31.53
N ALA A 399 24.38 -22.89 -31.99
CA ALA A 399 24.07 -23.14 -33.40
C ALA A 399 24.52 -21.99 -34.29
N ALA A 400 24.47 -20.74 -33.81
CA ALA A 400 24.99 -19.57 -34.54
C ALA A 400 26.52 -19.59 -34.64
N ILE A 401 27.21 -20.09 -33.62
CA ILE A 401 28.68 -20.23 -33.61
C ILE A 401 29.11 -21.42 -34.49
N ALA A 402 28.34 -22.52 -34.51
CA ALA A 402 28.62 -23.69 -35.30
C ALA A 402 28.45 -23.46 -36.83
N GLY A 403 27.80 -22.37 -37.23
CA GLY A 403 27.50 -22.08 -38.62
C GLY A 403 26.31 -22.89 -39.17
N PRO A 404 25.84 -22.59 -40.38
CA PRO A 404 24.80 -23.36 -41.03
C PRO A 404 25.26 -24.79 -41.25
N PRO A 405 24.42 -25.81 -41.06
CA PRO A 405 24.76 -27.19 -41.32
C PRO A 405 25.18 -27.32 -42.79
N GLU A 406 26.29 -28.06 -43.04
CA GLU A 406 26.70 -28.35 -44.40
C GLU A 406 25.52 -28.91 -45.18
N PRO A 407 25.32 -28.46 -46.45
CA PRO A 407 24.22 -28.96 -47.26
C PRO A 407 24.39 -30.47 -47.44
N GLN A 408 23.45 -31.25 -46.95
CA GLN A 408 23.42 -32.67 -47.23
C GLN A 408 23.38 -32.87 -48.76
N PRO A 409 24.24 -33.74 -49.31
CA PRO A 409 24.17 -34.05 -50.75
C PRO A 409 22.77 -34.53 -51.08
N ALA A 410 22.18 -33.90 -52.09
CA ALA A 410 20.87 -34.30 -52.56
C ALA A 410 20.85 -35.82 -52.82
N PRO A 411 19.83 -36.55 -52.47
CA PRO A 411 19.70 -37.97 -52.80
C PRO A 411 19.87 -38.10 -54.31
N ALA A 412 20.82 -38.96 -54.70
CA ALA A 412 21.07 -39.22 -56.11
C ALA A 412 19.77 -39.66 -56.81
N LEU A 413 19.40 -38.92 -57.82
CA LEU A 413 18.30 -39.34 -58.68
C LEU A 413 18.58 -40.76 -59.17
N PRO A 414 17.61 -41.68 -59.17
CA PRO A 414 17.81 -42.99 -59.77
C PRO A 414 18.23 -42.84 -61.22
N ALA A 415 19.29 -43.61 -61.62
CA ALA A 415 19.78 -43.63 -63.02
C ALA A 415 18.61 -43.91 -63.96
N PRO A 416 18.55 -43.26 -65.14
CA PRO A 416 17.54 -43.57 -66.15
C PRO A 416 17.69 -45.04 -66.56
N ALA A 417 16.60 -45.74 -66.62
CA ALA A 417 16.51 -47.09 -67.11
C ALA A 417 17.00 -47.13 -68.57
N ASP A 418 17.87 -48.08 -68.86
CA ASP A 418 18.46 -48.35 -70.17
C ASP A 418 17.32 -48.97 -71.00
N ASP A 419 16.67 -48.10 -71.84
CA ASP A 419 15.73 -48.55 -72.85
C ASP A 419 16.55 -48.86 -74.17
N SER A 420 16.96 -50.12 -74.21
CA SER A 420 17.35 -50.70 -75.48
C SER A 420 16.07 -51.02 -76.28
N PRO A 421 15.95 -50.63 -77.55
CA PRO A 421 14.78 -50.92 -78.35
C PRO A 421 14.79 -52.41 -78.78
N GLU A 422 13.78 -53.19 -78.41
CA GLU A 422 13.41 -54.40 -79.09
C GLU A 422 12.54 -54.01 -80.34
N ASP A 423 13.12 -54.32 -81.51
CA ASP A 423 12.36 -54.36 -82.72
C ASP A 423 11.34 -55.51 -82.64
N ASP A 424 10.07 -55.18 -82.94
CA ASP A 424 9.26 -56.15 -83.70
C ASP A 424 8.04 -55.47 -84.36
N ASP A 425 7.89 -55.87 -85.55
CA ASP A 425 7.06 -55.49 -86.69
C ASP A 425 5.54 -55.70 -86.45
N GLU A 426 4.77 -54.93 -87.28
CA GLU A 426 3.50 -55.31 -87.91
C GLU A 426 2.25 -55.25 -86.93
N ASP A 427 1.22 -54.60 -87.25
CA ASP A 427 0.27 -54.51 -88.38
C ASP A 427 -0.83 -53.51 -88.09
N ASP A 428 -1.08 -52.65 -88.96
CA ASP A 428 -2.23 -52.28 -89.79
C ASP A 428 -3.63 -52.20 -89.13
N GLN A 429 -4.32 -51.16 -89.55
CA GLN A 429 -5.76 -50.91 -89.65
C GLN A 429 -6.49 -50.10 -88.61
N ALA A 430 -6.64 -48.85 -88.93
CA ALA A 430 -7.86 -48.28 -89.58
C ALA A 430 -9.03 -47.94 -88.65
N GLU A 431 -9.44 -46.74 -88.89
CA GLU A 431 -10.83 -46.18 -88.77
C GLU A 431 -11.27 -45.52 -87.46
N THR A 432 -11.42 -44.31 -87.62
CA THR A 432 -12.55 -43.42 -87.87
C THR A 432 -13.27 -42.90 -86.66
N GLU A 433 -13.34 -41.59 -86.78
CA GLU A 433 -14.55 -40.74 -86.48
C GLU A 433 -15.10 -40.58 -85.06
N GLY A 434 -15.23 -39.33 -84.77
CA GLY A 434 -16.43 -38.83 -84.15
C GLY A 434 -16.18 -37.77 -83.10
N GLN A 435 -16.04 -36.53 -83.51
CA GLN A 435 -16.94 -35.38 -83.16
C GLN A 435 -17.70 -35.54 -81.81
N SER A 436 -17.75 -34.65 -80.93
CA SER A 436 -18.22 -33.28 -80.90
C SER A 436 -18.57 -32.85 -79.48
N ASP A 437 -18.40 -31.62 -79.29
CA ASP A 437 -19.18 -30.63 -78.54
C ASP A 437 -19.64 -30.86 -77.13
N GLY A 438 -19.28 -29.92 -76.36
CA GLY A 438 -20.21 -28.85 -75.93
C GLY A 438 -20.73 -28.95 -74.51
N THR A 439 -20.47 -28.02 -73.84
CA THR A 439 -21.01 -27.05 -72.88
C THR A 439 -20.24 -26.99 -71.58
#